data_c881984ac936085fee4ec7217a49cf77
#
_entry.id   c881984ac936085fee4ec7217a49cf77
#
_cell.length_a   1.000
_cell.length_b   1.000
_cell.length_c   1.000
_cell.angle_alpha   90.00
_cell.angle_beta   90.00
_cell.angle_gamma   90.00
#
_symmetry.space_group_name_H-M   'P 1'
#
loop_
_entity.id
_entity.type
_entity.pdbx_description
1 polymer ?
#
loop_
_entity_poly.entity_id
_entity_poly.type
_entity_poly.pdbx_seq_one_letter_code
_entity_poly.pdbx_strand_id
1 'polypeptide(L)'
;MHELEFTDHEIRIVLNTLDFYSRIWIGQYDHMLWDLRWYRNCIQLDAVDDTLRRKFWDIRNIILPGLRKYSLNGSYGIFSPDRNAKAAIAYDMQQEFRYRRAWFLNPEGGYTVDFGRPLPCEDDPCDFPKAECYDVNGEFRIKVYIDDTQLGVIIDALNIGILEYDCQIRKLFEYYTEDQEALRIAEVVTELLTSIEVERPVENELYFDLVQRLSAIQNDK
;
A
#
# COMPACT_ATOMS: atom_id res chain seq x y z
N MET A 1 -9.32 17.01 11.78
CA MET A 1 -10.01 16.14 10.79
C MET A 1 -9.92 16.82 9.45
N HIS A 2 -9.52 16.09 8.43
CA HIS A 2 -9.38 16.56 7.05
C HIS A 2 -10.54 16.06 6.21
N GLU A 3 -11.02 16.89 5.31
CA GLU A 3 -11.96 16.54 4.26
C GLU A 3 -11.18 16.52 2.94
N LEU A 4 -11.08 15.35 2.32
CA LEU A 4 -10.39 15.16 1.04
C LEU A 4 -11.38 14.68 0.00
N GLU A 5 -11.19 15.11 -1.23
CA GLU A 5 -11.99 14.69 -2.38
C GLU A 5 -11.10 14.03 -3.43
N PHE A 6 -11.56 12.87 -3.95
CA PHE A 6 -10.87 12.11 -4.98
C PHE A 6 -11.80 11.80 -6.15
N THR A 7 -11.24 11.79 -7.35
CA THR A 7 -11.83 11.20 -8.55
C THR A 7 -11.84 9.67 -8.45
N ASP A 8 -12.56 8.98 -9.37
CA ASP A 8 -12.50 7.50 -9.45
C ASP A 8 -11.08 6.99 -9.68
N HIS A 9 -10.31 7.68 -10.51
CA HIS A 9 -8.94 7.27 -10.81
C HIS A 9 -8.01 7.45 -9.59
N GLU A 10 -8.07 8.61 -8.93
CA GLU A 10 -7.27 8.88 -7.74
C GLU A 10 -7.58 7.93 -6.58
N ILE A 11 -8.87 7.66 -6.31
CA ILE A 11 -9.22 6.74 -5.22
C ILE A 11 -8.78 5.31 -5.50
N ARG A 12 -8.76 4.86 -6.76
CA ARG A 12 -8.22 3.55 -7.12
C ARG A 12 -6.73 3.44 -6.81
N ILE A 13 -5.96 4.50 -7.08
CA ILE A 13 -4.56 4.57 -6.71
C ILE A 13 -4.42 4.46 -5.19
N VAL A 14 -5.15 5.28 -4.44
CA VAL A 14 -5.14 5.26 -2.96
C VAL A 14 -5.51 3.87 -2.44
N LEU A 15 -6.54 3.22 -2.98
CA LEU A 15 -6.95 1.87 -2.56
C LEU A 15 -5.86 0.83 -2.78
N ASN A 16 -5.21 0.85 -3.94
CA ASN A 16 -4.15 -0.10 -4.28
C ASN A 16 -2.93 0.10 -3.38
N THR A 17 -2.54 1.35 -3.13
CA THR A 17 -1.39 1.64 -2.27
C THR A 17 -1.66 1.34 -0.81
N LEU A 18 -2.87 1.56 -0.30
CA LEU A 18 -3.25 1.18 1.06
C LEU A 18 -3.27 -0.34 1.26
N ASP A 19 -3.79 -1.11 0.29
CA ASP A 19 -3.73 -2.58 0.34
C ASP A 19 -2.29 -3.07 0.38
N PHE A 20 -1.44 -2.57 -0.52
CA PHE A 20 -0.03 -2.90 -0.58
C PHE A 20 0.71 -2.52 0.72
N TYR A 21 0.49 -1.32 1.23
CA TYR A 21 1.07 -0.84 2.47
C TYR A 21 0.69 -1.72 3.66
N SER A 22 -0.58 -2.06 3.81
CA SER A 22 -1.04 -2.93 4.90
C SER A 22 -0.36 -4.29 4.85
N ARG A 23 -0.19 -4.89 3.66
CA ARG A 23 0.48 -6.18 3.44
C ARG A 23 1.96 -6.15 3.83
N ILE A 24 2.68 -5.07 3.51
CA ILE A 24 4.08 -4.90 3.93
C ILE A 24 4.17 -4.95 5.46
N TRP A 25 3.34 -4.19 6.16
CA TRP A 25 3.42 -4.06 7.61
C TRP A 25 2.89 -5.27 8.39
N ILE A 26 2.18 -6.19 7.76
CA ILE A 26 1.89 -7.52 8.31
C ILE A 26 2.86 -8.60 7.83
N GLY A 27 3.79 -8.27 6.96
CA GLY A 27 4.86 -9.18 6.51
C GLY A 27 4.51 -10.04 5.30
N GLN A 28 3.52 -9.68 4.50
CA GLN A 28 3.13 -10.41 3.27
C GLN A 28 3.98 -9.99 2.08
N TYR A 29 5.29 -10.17 2.16
CA TYR A 29 6.24 -9.76 1.12
C TYR A 29 6.14 -10.59 -0.17
N ASP A 30 5.54 -11.79 -0.12
CA ASP A 30 5.26 -12.57 -1.33
C ASP A 30 4.33 -11.85 -2.31
N HIS A 31 3.43 -10.96 -1.82
CA HIS A 31 2.59 -10.15 -2.69
C HIS A 31 3.40 -9.17 -3.53
N MET A 32 4.45 -8.57 -2.97
CA MET A 32 5.37 -7.71 -3.73
C MET A 32 5.98 -8.46 -4.93
N LEU A 33 6.36 -9.72 -4.73
CA LEU A 33 6.88 -10.56 -5.83
C LEU A 33 5.81 -10.88 -6.87
N TRP A 34 4.56 -11.11 -6.46
CA TRP A 34 3.44 -11.34 -7.36
C TRP A 34 3.13 -10.12 -8.20
N ASP A 35 3.06 -8.95 -7.60
CA ASP A 35 2.79 -7.69 -8.27
C ASP A 35 3.93 -7.35 -9.25
N LEU A 36 5.17 -7.51 -8.85
CA LEU A 36 6.34 -7.38 -9.73
C LEU A 36 6.30 -8.36 -10.91
N ARG A 37 5.82 -9.59 -10.73
CA ARG A 37 5.65 -10.57 -11.82
C ARG A 37 4.57 -10.15 -12.79
N TRP A 38 3.43 -9.69 -12.29
CA TRP A 38 2.28 -9.29 -13.10
C TRP A 38 2.63 -8.12 -14.02
N TYR A 39 3.25 -7.08 -13.49
CA TYR A 39 3.65 -5.90 -14.27
C TYR A 39 4.72 -6.20 -15.33
N ARG A 40 5.48 -7.26 -15.17
CA ARG A 40 6.63 -7.52 -16.04
C ARG A 40 6.39 -8.44 -17.20
N ASN A 41 5.25 -9.14 -17.27
CA ASN A 41 5.05 -10.19 -18.27
C ASN A 41 6.29 -11.11 -18.44
N CYS A 42 7.16 -11.17 -17.42
CA CYS A 42 8.48 -11.76 -17.50
C CYS A 42 8.42 -13.27 -17.28
N ILE A 43 8.54 -13.98 -18.35
CA ILE A 43 8.31 -15.40 -18.53
C ILE A 43 9.48 -16.28 -18.06
N GLN A 44 10.59 -15.75 -17.54
CA GLN A 44 11.77 -16.52 -17.16
C GLN A 44 12.33 -16.14 -15.79
N LEU A 45 11.49 -16.17 -14.74
CA LEU A 45 11.89 -15.72 -13.41
C LEU A 45 12.24 -16.83 -12.41
N ASP A 46 12.19 -18.12 -12.78
CA ASP A 46 12.33 -19.20 -11.79
C ASP A 46 13.62 -19.12 -10.96
N ALA A 47 14.76 -18.81 -11.58
CA ALA A 47 16.03 -18.69 -10.87
C ALA A 47 16.22 -17.34 -10.15
N VAL A 48 15.71 -16.25 -10.74
CA VAL A 48 15.72 -14.91 -10.15
C VAL A 48 14.74 -14.84 -8.98
N ASP A 49 13.63 -15.58 -9.08
CA ASP A 49 12.58 -15.66 -8.08
C ASP A 49 13.08 -16.15 -6.71
N ASP A 50 13.86 -17.22 -6.68
CA ASP A 50 14.40 -17.77 -5.43
C ASP A 50 15.40 -16.82 -4.75
N THR A 51 16.14 -16.05 -5.52
CA THR A 51 17.10 -15.08 -5.00
C THR A 51 16.36 -13.84 -4.45
N LEU A 52 15.42 -13.29 -5.21
CA LEU A 52 14.57 -12.20 -4.77
C LEU A 52 13.77 -12.60 -3.53
N ARG A 53 13.14 -13.78 -3.57
CA ARG A 53 12.35 -14.30 -2.45
C ARG A 53 13.18 -14.40 -1.17
N ARG A 54 14.42 -14.88 -1.24
CA ARG A 54 15.34 -14.92 -0.09
C ARG A 54 15.67 -13.52 0.41
N LYS A 55 15.96 -12.57 -0.48
CA LYS A 55 16.26 -11.18 -0.10
C LYS A 55 15.06 -10.48 0.55
N PHE A 56 13.86 -10.63 0.00
CA PHE A 56 12.66 -10.11 0.64
C PHE A 56 12.39 -10.74 2.01
N TRP A 57 12.70 -12.02 2.18
CA TRP A 57 12.61 -12.67 3.48
C TRP A 57 13.60 -12.10 4.50
N ASP A 58 14.84 -11.85 4.09
CA ASP A 58 15.85 -11.22 4.95
C ASP A 58 15.40 -9.83 5.37
N ILE A 59 14.93 -9.02 4.43
CA ILE A 59 14.39 -7.67 4.69
C ILE A 59 13.21 -7.74 5.67
N ARG A 60 12.23 -8.62 5.41
CA ARG A 60 11.09 -8.81 6.32
C ARG A 60 11.55 -9.10 7.74
N ASN A 61 12.53 -9.97 7.90
CA ASN A 61 13.02 -10.40 9.21
C ASN A 61 13.83 -9.32 9.95
N ILE A 62 14.34 -8.34 9.22
CA ILE A 62 14.98 -7.14 9.79
C ILE A 62 13.91 -6.16 10.26
N ILE A 63 12.95 -5.83 9.40
CA ILE A 63 11.90 -4.84 9.69
C ILE A 63 10.88 -5.39 10.70
N LEU A 64 10.54 -6.68 10.59
CA LEU A 64 9.57 -7.38 11.43
C LEU A 64 10.24 -8.56 12.16
N PRO A 65 11.12 -8.31 13.14
CA PRO A 65 11.94 -9.36 13.76
C PRO A 65 11.11 -10.46 14.44
N GLY A 66 9.89 -10.18 14.85
CA GLY A 66 8.96 -11.17 15.39
C GLY A 66 8.54 -12.24 14.38
N LEU A 67 8.70 -11.99 13.08
CA LEU A 67 8.40 -12.94 12.01
C LEU A 67 9.56 -13.91 11.70
N ARG A 68 10.75 -13.73 12.28
CA ARG A 68 11.92 -14.61 12.04
C ARG A 68 11.64 -16.09 12.32
N LYS A 69 10.74 -16.37 13.26
CA LYS A 69 10.35 -17.74 13.66
C LYS A 69 9.38 -18.42 12.67
N TYR A 70 8.83 -17.67 11.73
CA TYR A 70 7.89 -18.19 10.75
C TYR A 70 8.57 -18.46 9.42
N SER A 71 7.97 -19.35 8.62
CA SER A 71 8.42 -19.62 7.24
C SER A 71 8.34 -18.36 6.37
N LEU A 72 8.89 -18.45 5.16
CA LEU A 72 8.90 -17.38 4.17
C LEU A 72 7.51 -16.76 3.94
N ASN A 73 6.47 -17.59 3.91
CA ASN A 73 5.08 -17.19 3.67
C ASN A 73 4.35 -16.83 4.99
N GLY A 74 5.05 -16.83 6.13
CA GLY A 74 4.47 -16.45 7.40
C GLY A 74 4.31 -14.94 7.50
N SER A 75 3.14 -14.49 7.94
CA SER A 75 2.83 -13.09 8.19
C SER A 75 2.02 -12.96 9.47
N TYR A 76 1.93 -11.76 10.02
CA TYR A 76 0.90 -11.45 11.00
C TYR A 76 -0.47 -11.46 10.29
N GLY A 77 -1.51 -11.92 11.00
CA GLY A 77 -2.88 -11.63 10.54
C GLY A 77 -3.19 -10.14 10.77
N ILE A 78 -4.06 -9.56 9.94
CA ILE A 78 -4.43 -8.13 10.10
C ILE A 78 -5.10 -7.86 11.46
N PHE A 79 -5.73 -8.87 12.06
CA PHE A 79 -6.31 -8.81 13.40
C PHE A 79 -5.38 -9.34 14.51
N SER A 80 -4.10 -9.58 14.19
CA SER A 80 -3.11 -10.00 15.19
C SER A 80 -2.74 -8.83 16.12
N PRO A 81 -2.61 -9.03 17.43
CA PRO A 81 -2.11 -7.99 18.34
C PRO A 81 -0.65 -7.62 18.07
N ASP A 82 0.11 -8.49 17.40
CA ASP A 82 1.51 -8.26 17.05
C ASP A 82 1.68 -7.48 15.73
N ARG A 83 0.57 -7.12 15.04
CA ARG A 83 0.64 -6.32 13.79
C ARG A 83 1.12 -4.90 14.06
N ASN A 84 1.66 -4.25 13.06
CA ASN A 84 1.93 -2.82 13.10
C ASN A 84 0.62 -2.03 13.06
N ALA A 85 0.47 -1.00 13.91
CA ALA A 85 -0.73 -0.15 13.92
C ALA A 85 -1.01 0.52 12.57
N LYS A 86 0.04 0.91 11.82
CA LYS A 86 -0.10 1.48 10.47
C LYS A 86 -0.77 0.51 9.49
N ALA A 87 -0.57 -0.82 9.66
CA ALA A 87 -1.26 -1.82 8.83
C ALA A 87 -2.77 -1.81 9.07
N ALA A 88 -3.18 -1.70 10.34
CA ALA A 88 -4.58 -1.63 10.72
C ALA A 88 -5.26 -0.39 10.15
N ILE A 89 -4.62 0.78 10.32
CA ILE A 89 -5.12 2.06 9.81
C ILE A 89 -5.29 2.02 8.29
N ALA A 90 -4.27 1.55 7.57
CA ALA A 90 -4.32 1.42 6.11
C ALA A 90 -5.43 0.45 5.66
N TYR A 91 -5.55 -0.69 6.34
CA TYR A 91 -6.57 -1.68 6.06
C TYR A 91 -7.98 -1.13 6.28
N ASP A 92 -8.24 -0.44 7.39
CA ASP A 92 -9.56 0.12 7.71
C ASP A 92 -9.98 1.18 6.69
N MET A 93 -9.07 2.07 6.29
CA MET A 93 -9.32 3.03 5.22
C MET A 93 -9.61 2.32 3.88
N GLN A 94 -8.80 1.34 3.51
CA GLN A 94 -8.99 0.57 2.29
C GLN A 94 -10.35 -0.13 2.27
N GLN A 95 -10.77 -0.74 3.39
CA GLN A 95 -12.05 -1.44 3.51
C GLN A 95 -13.23 -0.46 3.34
N GLU A 96 -13.22 0.69 4.02
CA GLU A 96 -14.30 1.67 3.96
C GLU A 96 -14.42 2.30 2.57
N PHE A 97 -13.31 2.78 2.02
CA PHE A 97 -13.34 3.47 0.72
C PHE A 97 -13.75 2.52 -0.41
N ARG A 98 -13.24 1.28 -0.41
CA ARG A 98 -13.61 0.23 -1.36
C ARG A 98 -15.10 -0.07 -1.27
N TYR A 99 -15.63 -0.27 -0.07
CA TYR A 99 -17.04 -0.59 0.17
C TYR A 99 -17.96 0.52 -0.35
N ARG A 100 -17.68 1.77 0.00
CA ARG A 100 -18.50 2.92 -0.45
C ARG A 100 -18.47 3.06 -1.96
N ARG A 101 -17.29 2.96 -2.56
CA ARG A 101 -17.14 3.02 -4.00
C ARG A 101 -17.92 1.91 -4.72
N ALA A 102 -17.81 0.67 -4.26
CA ALA A 102 -18.47 -0.48 -4.90
C ALA A 102 -19.99 -0.31 -4.89
N TRP A 103 -20.58 0.00 -3.74
CA TRP A 103 -22.03 0.18 -3.64
C TRP A 103 -22.56 1.39 -4.38
N PHE A 104 -21.80 2.46 -4.51
CA PHE A 104 -22.17 3.60 -5.30
C PHE A 104 -22.19 3.28 -6.81
N LEU A 105 -21.13 2.62 -7.31
CA LEU A 105 -21.01 2.26 -8.73
C LEU A 105 -21.97 1.15 -9.15
N ASN A 106 -22.33 0.25 -8.24
CA ASN A 106 -23.26 -0.83 -8.49
C ASN A 106 -24.24 -1.00 -7.32
N PRO A 107 -25.33 -0.22 -7.29
CA PRO A 107 -26.32 -0.27 -6.19
C PRO A 107 -27.05 -1.62 -6.05
N GLU A 108 -27.09 -2.42 -7.12
CA GLU A 108 -27.66 -3.78 -7.09
C GLU A 108 -26.75 -4.78 -6.34
N GLY A 109 -25.51 -4.35 -6.00
CA GLY A 109 -24.53 -5.20 -5.32
C GLY A 109 -23.78 -6.14 -6.26
N GLY A 110 -22.95 -6.99 -5.66
CA GLY A 110 -22.12 -7.96 -6.38
C GLY A 110 -21.59 -9.05 -5.46
N TYR A 111 -20.90 -10.02 -6.04
CA TYR A 111 -20.36 -11.19 -5.32
C TYR A 111 -18.88 -11.04 -4.93
N THR A 112 -18.29 -9.86 -5.18
CA THR A 112 -16.89 -9.60 -4.79
C THR A 112 -16.79 -9.16 -3.33
N VAL A 113 -15.59 -9.26 -2.78
CA VAL A 113 -15.29 -8.77 -1.42
C VAL A 113 -15.56 -7.27 -1.25
N ASP A 114 -15.64 -6.52 -2.36
CA ASP A 114 -15.86 -5.07 -2.32
C ASP A 114 -17.22 -4.68 -1.78
N PHE A 115 -18.22 -5.56 -1.90
CA PHE A 115 -19.56 -5.36 -1.34
C PHE A 115 -19.69 -5.85 0.11
N GLY A 116 -18.66 -6.52 0.64
CA GLY A 116 -18.64 -6.96 2.04
C GLY A 116 -18.50 -5.77 2.99
N ARG A 117 -19.30 -5.78 4.07
CA ARG A 117 -19.22 -4.76 5.10
C ARG A 117 -17.81 -4.68 5.67
N PRO A 118 -17.22 -3.48 5.81
CA PRO A 118 -15.94 -3.30 6.46
C PRO A 118 -15.92 -3.88 7.89
N LEU A 119 -14.83 -4.57 8.23
CA LEU A 119 -14.56 -5.08 9.56
C LEU A 119 -13.41 -4.28 10.15
N PRO A 120 -13.67 -3.37 11.11
CA PRO A 120 -12.62 -2.56 11.70
C PRO A 120 -11.65 -3.42 12.52
N CYS A 121 -10.40 -2.99 12.60
CA CYS A 121 -9.40 -3.57 13.49
C CYS A 121 -9.63 -3.05 14.91
N GLU A 122 -9.96 -3.94 15.86
CA GLU A 122 -10.42 -3.58 17.23
C GLU A 122 -9.43 -2.72 18.04
N ASP A 123 -8.14 -2.82 17.76
CA ASP A 123 -7.08 -2.11 18.50
C ASP A 123 -6.54 -0.88 17.75
N ASP A 124 -7.26 -0.38 16.77
CA ASP A 124 -6.83 0.80 16.01
C ASP A 124 -6.96 2.06 16.89
N PRO A 125 -5.89 2.85 17.05
CA PRO A 125 -5.93 4.10 17.82
C PRO A 125 -6.69 5.22 17.09
N CYS A 126 -7.00 5.04 15.81
CA CYS A 126 -7.71 6.01 15.00
C CYS A 126 -9.22 5.76 14.98
N ASP A 127 -10.00 6.81 14.86
CA ASP A 127 -11.42 6.69 14.53
C ASP A 127 -11.57 5.97 13.18
N PHE A 128 -12.60 5.13 13.06
CA PHE A 128 -12.88 4.46 11.78
C PHE A 128 -13.17 5.51 10.71
N PRO A 129 -12.50 5.45 9.53
CA PRO A 129 -12.62 6.46 8.49
C PRO A 129 -14.05 6.52 7.95
N LYS A 130 -14.46 7.68 7.46
CA LYS A 130 -15.77 7.88 6.84
C LYS A 130 -15.60 8.32 5.42
N ALA A 131 -16.47 7.84 4.54
CA ALA A 131 -16.45 8.22 3.14
C ALA A 131 -17.87 8.36 2.59
N GLU A 132 -18.06 9.32 1.69
CA GLU A 132 -19.30 9.60 0.98
C GLU A 132 -19.04 9.68 -0.51
N CYS A 133 -19.80 8.92 -1.30
CA CYS A 133 -19.70 8.93 -2.76
C CYS A 133 -20.84 9.78 -3.35
N TYR A 134 -20.56 10.49 -4.42
CA TYR A 134 -21.52 11.33 -5.13
C TYR A 134 -21.12 11.50 -6.60
N ASP A 135 -22.04 12.02 -7.38
CA ASP A 135 -21.85 12.30 -8.80
C ASP A 135 -21.77 13.80 -9.03
N VAL A 136 -20.82 14.23 -9.84
CA VAL A 136 -20.72 15.63 -10.30
C VAL A 136 -20.71 15.62 -11.83
N ASN A 137 -21.83 15.97 -12.45
CA ASN A 137 -21.98 16.04 -13.90
C ASN A 137 -21.66 14.73 -14.64
N GLY A 138 -22.00 13.59 -14.05
CA GLY A 138 -21.72 12.27 -14.60
C GLY A 138 -20.33 11.71 -14.24
N GLU A 139 -19.58 12.41 -13.38
CA GLU A 139 -18.29 11.97 -12.89
C GLU A 139 -18.38 11.53 -11.42
N PHE A 140 -17.90 10.33 -11.15
CA PHE A 140 -17.76 9.82 -9.78
C PHE A 140 -16.78 10.65 -8.97
N ARG A 141 -17.18 10.98 -7.73
CA ARG A 141 -16.36 11.58 -6.69
C ARG A 141 -16.56 10.84 -5.38
N ILE A 142 -15.52 10.80 -4.58
CA ILE A 142 -15.58 10.33 -3.19
C ILE A 142 -14.95 11.35 -2.27
N LYS A 143 -15.69 11.72 -1.23
CA LYS A 143 -15.22 12.57 -0.14
C LYS A 143 -14.90 11.69 1.06
N VAL A 144 -13.72 11.85 1.62
CA VAL A 144 -13.26 11.10 2.78
C VAL A 144 -12.96 12.04 3.95
N TYR A 145 -13.30 11.60 5.14
CA TYR A 145 -13.09 12.32 6.40
C TYR A 145 -12.10 11.53 7.25
N ILE A 146 -10.90 12.07 7.42
CA ILE A 146 -9.75 11.39 8.05
C ILE A 146 -9.05 12.31 9.04
N ASP A 147 -8.36 11.73 10.01
CA ASP A 147 -7.49 12.43 10.94
C ASP A 147 -6.05 12.59 10.41
N ASP A 148 -5.18 13.22 11.21
CA ASP A 148 -3.78 13.46 10.85
C ASP A 148 -2.98 12.16 10.70
N THR A 149 -3.28 11.14 11.50
CA THR A 149 -2.60 9.85 11.45
C THR A 149 -2.96 9.09 10.17
N GLN A 150 -4.25 9.08 9.84
CA GLN A 150 -4.76 8.49 8.61
C GLN A 150 -4.22 9.19 7.37
N LEU A 151 -4.17 10.54 7.38
CA LEU A 151 -3.55 11.31 6.30
C LEU A 151 -2.08 10.95 6.13
N GLY A 152 -1.32 10.85 7.22
CA GLY A 152 0.07 10.42 7.20
C GLY A 152 0.24 9.02 6.59
N VAL A 153 -0.64 8.08 6.93
CA VAL A 153 -0.62 6.72 6.35
C VAL A 153 -0.92 6.73 4.85
N ILE A 154 -1.84 7.56 4.36
CA ILE A 154 -2.08 7.69 2.91
C ILE A 154 -0.84 8.24 2.20
N ILE A 155 -0.21 9.28 2.74
CA ILE A 155 1.01 9.86 2.16
C ILE A 155 2.15 8.83 2.16
N ASP A 156 2.35 8.12 3.25
CA ASP A 156 3.34 7.05 3.36
C ASP A 156 3.08 5.94 2.32
N ALA A 157 1.82 5.51 2.19
CA ALA A 157 1.43 4.47 1.24
C ALA A 157 1.66 4.90 -0.21
N LEU A 158 1.32 6.15 -0.57
CA LEU A 158 1.56 6.70 -1.90
C LEU A 158 3.06 6.83 -2.20
N ASN A 159 3.88 7.26 -1.23
CA ASN A 159 5.33 7.32 -1.38
C ASN A 159 5.92 5.92 -1.66
N ILE A 160 5.42 4.88 -0.97
CA ILE A 160 5.80 3.49 -1.24
C ILE A 160 5.33 3.06 -2.63
N GLY A 161 4.12 3.41 -3.04
CA GLY A 161 3.60 3.13 -4.38
C GLY A 161 4.48 3.73 -5.47
N ILE A 162 4.94 4.98 -5.32
CA ILE A 162 5.91 5.60 -6.24
C ILE A 162 7.20 4.78 -6.30
N LEU A 163 7.72 4.33 -5.14
CA LEU A 163 8.95 3.55 -5.07
C LEU A 163 8.80 2.17 -5.72
N GLU A 164 7.62 1.54 -5.59
CA GLU A 164 7.31 0.29 -6.27
C GLU A 164 7.41 0.43 -7.79
N TYR A 165 6.82 1.49 -8.36
CA TYR A 165 6.87 1.74 -9.80
C TYR A 165 8.28 2.14 -10.28
N ASP A 166 9.03 2.91 -9.50
CA ASP A 166 10.39 3.33 -9.85
C ASP A 166 11.47 2.26 -9.56
N CYS A 167 11.08 1.10 -9.04
CA CYS A 167 12.00 0.06 -8.58
C CYS A 167 13.03 0.54 -7.53
N GLN A 168 12.71 1.59 -6.78
CA GLN A 168 13.61 2.18 -5.79
C GLN A 168 13.35 1.63 -4.39
N ILE A 169 13.38 0.30 -4.25
CA ILE A 169 13.23 -0.41 -2.96
C ILE A 169 14.23 0.13 -1.91
N ARG A 170 15.42 0.58 -2.34
CA ARG A 170 16.39 1.22 -1.46
C ARG A 170 15.82 2.41 -0.70
N LYS A 171 15.11 3.34 -1.38
CA LYS A 171 14.51 4.52 -0.73
C LYS A 171 13.44 4.13 0.30
N LEU A 172 12.69 3.06 0.04
CA LEU A 172 11.74 2.50 1.00
C LEU A 172 12.45 2.15 2.32
N PHE A 173 13.59 1.48 2.24
CA PHE A 173 14.34 1.06 3.41
C PHE A 173 15.10 2.20 4.07
N GLU A 174 15.66 3.13 3.31
CA GLU A 174 16.26 4.37 3.84
C GLU A 174 15.25 5.17 4.69
N TYR A 175 13.98 5.18 4.28
CA TYR A 175 12.93 5.90 4.99
C TYR A 175 12.48 5.21 6.29
N TYR A 176 12.48 3.87 6.33
CA TYR A 176 11.91 3.10 7.45
C TYR A 176 12.93 2.43 8.36
N THR A 177 14.22 2.44 8.04
CA THR A 177 15.24 1.77 8.85
C THR A 177 16.59 2.47 8.84
N GLU A 178 17.22 2.54 10.01
CA GLU A 178 18.62 2.93 10.16
C GLU A 178 19.58 1.71 10.06
N ASP A 179 19.03 0.52 9.85
CA ASP A 179 19.80 -0.72 9.78
C ASP A 179 20.60 -0.80 8.47
N GLN A 180 21.94 -0.75 8.61
CA GLN A 180 22.87 -0.75 7.46
C GLN A 180 22.83 -2.07 6.67
N GLU A 181 22.51 -3.18 7.30
CA GLU A 181 22.36 -4.46 6.60
C GLU A 181 21.09 -4.48 5.73
N ALA A 182 19.98 -3.94 6.24
CA ALA A 182 18.75 -3.77 5.47
C ALA A 182 18.97 -2.87 4.25
N LEU A 183 19.72 -1.77 4.41
CA LEU A 183 20.05 -0.87 3.32
C LEU A 183 20.90 -1.55 2.23
N ARG A 184 21.91 -2.34 2.62
CA ARG A 184 22.71 -3.12 1.65
C ARG A 184 21.87 -4.14 0.89
N ILE A 185 20.99 -4.84 1.58
CA ILE A 185 20.08 -5.80 0.93
C ILE A 185 19.14 -5.07 -0.03
N ALA A 186 18.62 -3.90 0.36
CA ALA A 186 17.80 -3.05 -0.50
C ALA A 186 18.54 -2.57 -1.76
N GLU A 187 19.84 -2.23 -1.65
CA GLU A 187 20.70 -1.91 -2.80
C GLU A 187 20.76 -3.07 -3.80
N VAL A 188 21.05 -4.27 -3.32
CA VAL A 188 21.13 -5.48 -4.18
C VAL A 188 19.78 -5.78 -4.85
N VAL A 189 18.68 -5.64 -4.12
CA VAL A 189 17.34 -5.83 -4.70
C VAL A 189 17.05 -4.76 -5.75
N THR A 190 17.41 -3.50 -5.50
CA THR A 190 17.24 -2.41 -6.45
C THR A 190 18.05 -2.64 -7.73
N GLU A 191 19.33 -3.06 -7.62
CA GLU A 191 20.16 -3.39 -8.77
C GLU A 191 19.57 -4.53 -9.59
N LEU A 192 19.07 -5.58 -8.94
CA LEU A 192 18.40 -6.70 -9.61
C LEU A 192 17.13 -6.23 -10.35
N LEU A 193 16.35 -5.35 -9.75
CA LEU A 193 15.12 -4.84 -10.34
C LEU A 193 15.38 -3.84 -11.48
N THR A 194 16.42 -3.02 -11.39
CA THR A 194 16.81 -2.05 -12.45
C THR A 194 17.50 -2.72 -13.64
N SER A 195 18.14 -3.88 -13.45
CA SER A 195 18.72 -4.66 -14.55
C SER A 195 17.68 -5.21 -15.53
N ILE A 196 16.41 -5.19 -15.15
CA ILE A 196 15.27 -5.62 -15.95
C ILE A 196 14.60 -4.32 -16.47
N GLU A 197 14.75 -3.99 -17.76
CA GLU A 197 14.14 -2.83 -18.39
C GLU A 197 12.62 -2.79 -18.12
N VAL A 198 12.16 -1.77 -17.38
CA VAL A 198 10.73 -1.55 -17.10
C VAL A 198 10.30 -0.28 -17.80
N GLU A 199 9.33 -0.38 -18.69
CA GLU A 199 8.61 0.81 -19.18
C GLU A 199 7.88 1.47 -18.00
N ARG A 200 8.14 2.76 -17.76
CA ARG A 200 7.47 3.52 -16.70
C ARG A 200 5.99 3.71 -17.05
N PRO A 201 5.05 3.31 -16.20
CA PRO A 201 3.65 3.62 -16.44
C PRO A 201 3.39 5.13 -16.39
N VAL A 202 2.46 5.60 -17.22
CA VAL A 202 1.98 7.01 -17.28
C VAL A 202 1.37 7.46 -15.93
N GLU A 203 1.05 6.54 -15.04
CA GLU A 203 0.46 6.78 -13.73
C GLU A 203 1.39 7.46 -12.72
N ASN A 204 2.71 7.46 -12.94
CA ASN A 204 3.68 8.05 -11.99
C ASN A 204 3.45 9.56 -11.74
N GLU A 205 3.06 10.33 -12.75
CA GLU A 205 2.79 11.76 -12.59
C GLU A 205 1.62 12.00 -11.62
N LEU A 206 0.57 11.18 -11.72
CA LEU A 206 -0.59 11.32 -10.84
C LEU A 206 -0.27 10.96 -9.38
N TYR A 207 0.59 9.97 -9.15
CA TYR A 207 1.08 9.67 -7.80
C TYR A 207 1.82 10.86 -7.18
N PHE A 208 2.72 11.50 -7.95
CA PHE A 208 3.46 12.67 -7.48
C PHE A 208 2.53 13.83 -7.16
N ASP A 209 1.56 14.11 -8.01
CA ASP A 209 0.57 15.17 -7.81
C ASP A 209 -0.27 14.90 -6.55
N LEU A 210 -0.70 13.67 -6.34
CA LEU A 210 -1.43 13.27 -5.13
C LEU A 210 -0.59 13.47 -3.87
N VAL A 211 0.66 13.00 -3.85
CA VAL A 211 1.56 13.18 -2.71
C VAL A 211 1.79 14.66 -2.42
N GLN A 212 2.08 15.48 -3.43
CA GLN A 212 2.29 16.91 -3.23
C GLN A 212 1.04 17.61 -2.67
N ARG A 213 -0.14 17.31 -3.22
CA ARG A 213 -1.42 17.86 -2.75
C ARG A 213 -1.69 17.49 -1.30
N LEU A 214 -1.53 16.22 -0.93
CA LEU A 214 -1.81 15.73 0.42
C LEU A 214 -0.78 16.22 1.44
N SER A 215 0.50 16.29 1.06
CA SER A 215 1.56 16.82 1.91
C SER A 215 1.40 18.31 2.20
N ALA A 216 0.90 19.10 1.24
CA ALA A 216 0.56 20.50 1.46
C ALA A 216 -0.54 20.65 2.53
N ILE A 217 -1.60 19.84 2.48
CA ILE A 217 -2.68 19.83 3.48
C ILE A 217 -2.16 19.47 4.88
N GLN A 218 -1.18 18.56 4.98
CA GLN A 218 -0.57 18.17 6.26
C GLN A 218 0.28 19.30 6.87
N ASN A 219 0.92 20.13 6.03
CA ASN A 219 1.83 21.19 6.45
C ASN A 219 1.15 22.56 6.70
N ASP A 220 -0.10 22.73 6.29
CA ASP A 220 -0.89 23.97 6.48
C ASP A 220 -1.40 24.15 7.92
N LYS A 221 -0.68 23.66 8.92
CA LYS A 221 -0.92 23.85 10.36
C LYS A 221 0.17 24.72 10.96
#